data_88a7ee99d33260bf79f3c98e14247aa9
#
_entry.id   88a7ee99d33260bf79f3c98e14247aa9
#
_cell.length_a   1.000
_cell.length_b   1.000
_cell.length_c   1.000
_cell.angle_alpha   90.00
_cell.angle_beta   90.00
_cell.angle_gamma   90.00
#
_symmetry.space_group_name_H-M   'P 1'
#
loop_
_entity.id
_entity.type
_entity.pdbx_description
1 polymer ?
#
loop_
_entity_poly.entity_id
_entity_poly.type
_entity_poly.pdbx_seq_one_letter_code
_entity_poly.pdbx_strand_id
1 'polypeptide(L)'
;MFTIIITLLLPLVSIGIWRQSILKNNKKSGQSVTIGKGEYVLRYLTCLLCMLVIPWILLSLTGNDGNTILRKLLESREYAVKVLCLEISMMLVYAIAELFVEEAKAGKHEKIRSVLSKITDSKAWSVFRKYIGPVAVLALTVLVVCLNFSMMSDRVLWGDEAFSANTAHKDVDGILQVLYYWDNHPPLYYYWLKLFGTLFGYKVPVFHLASLVPFVIGIVLALTVVRKHFGLLPATFFVMISGLGQACLEYNLEVRMYALAFLCVMGCFYCSYRVIADLSLIHISEPTRPY
;
A
#
# COMPACT_ATOMS: atom_id res chain seq x y z
N MET A 1 -7.12 25.68 -8.21
CA MET A 1 -7.59 26.21 -6.91
C MET A 1 -9.03 25.78 -6.59
N PHE A 2 -9.99 25.97 -7.51
CA PHE A 2 -11.39 25.61 -7.31
C PHE A 2 -11.59 24.10 -6.99
N THR A 3 -10.95 23.22 -7.75
CA THR A 3 -11.01 21.75 -7.55
C THR A 3 -10.54 21.35 -6.14
N ILE A 4 -9.41 21.89 -5.69
CA ILE A 4 -8.85 21.59 -4.36
C ILE A 4 -9.83 21.98 -3.25
N ILE A 5 -10.48 23.15 -3.39
CA ILE A 5 -11.48 23.60 -2.41
C ILE A 5 -12.65 22.64 -2.37
N ILE A 6 -13.16 22.20 -3.54
CA ILE A 6 -14.26 21.24 -3.61
C ILE A 6 -13.85 19.91 -2.98
N THR A 7 -12.68 19.36 -3.32
CA THR A 7 -12.17 18.11 -2.73
C THR A 7 -12.14 18.15 -1.20
N LEU A 8 -11.74 19.27 -0.61
CA LEU A 8 -11.72 19.44 0.85
C LEU A 8 -13.11 19.61 1.47
N LEU A 9 -14.11 20.08 0.70
CA LEU A 9 -15.49 20.27 1.18
C LEU A 9 -16.35 19.01 1.03
N LEU A 10 -16.07 18.14 0.06
CA LEU A 10 -16.85 16.93 -0.20
C LEU A 10 -17.01 15.99 1.02
N PRO A 11 -15.99 15.74 1.86
CA PRO A 11 -16.17 14.92 3.06
C PRO A 11 -17.21 15.46 4.04
N LEU A 12 -17.44 16.78 4.07
CA LEU A 12 -18.48 17.38 4.91
C LEU A 12 -19.89 16.98 4.45
N VAL A 13 -20.09 16.78 3.14
CA VAL A 13 -21.35 16.29 2.58
C VAL A 13 -21.61 14.86 3.04
N SER A 14 -20.59 13.98 2.98
CA SER A 14 -20.66 12.60 3.49
C SER A 14 -21.04 12.56 4.97
N ILE A 15 -20.38 13.40 5.80
CA ILE A 15 -20.68 13.53 7.23
C ILE A 15 -22.12 14.02 7.45
N GLY A 16 -22.60 14.96 6.63
CA GLY A 16 -23.98 15.44 6.70
C GLY A 16 -25.00 14.33 6.46
N ILE A 17 -24.79 13.51 5.44
CA ILE A 17 -25.63 12.36 5.10
C ILE A 17 -25.64 11.35 6.26
N TRP A 18 -24.46 10.97 6.77
CA TRP A 18 -24.31 10.07 7.90
C TRP A 18 -25.02 10.59 9.16
N ARG A 19 -24.79 11.87 9.51
CA ARG A 19 -25.46 12.50 10.68
C ARG A 19 -26.98 12.46 10.58
N GLN A 20 -27.54 12.77 9.40
CA GLN A 20 -29.00 12.70 9.18
C GLN A 20 -29.53 11.26 9.35
N SER A 21 -28.79 10.25 8.89
CA SER A 21 -29.15 8.84 9.06
C SER A 21 -29.24 8.46 10.55
N ILE A 22 -28.22 8.84 11.34
CA ILE A 22 -28.21 8.58 12.79
C ILE A 22 -29.39 9.28 13.48
N LEU A 23 -29.62 10.56 13.21
CA LEU A 23 -30.68 11.30 13.82
C LEU A 23 -32.07 10.70 13.49
N LYS A 24 -32.29 10.23 12.26
CA LYS A 24 -33.48 9.55 11.83
C LYS A 24 -33.69 8.21 12.54
N ASN A 25 -32.62 7.45 12.74
CA ASN A 25 -32.69 6.16 13.42
C ASN A 25 -32.96 6.32 14.93
N ASN A 26 -32.30 7.28 15.57
CA ASN A 26 -32.46 7.56 17.00
C ASN A 26 -33.85 8.13 17.33
N LYS A 27 -34.41 8.97 16.46
CA LYS A 27 -35.81 9.45 16.62
C LYS A 27 -36.84 8.32 16.59
N LYS A 28 -36.49 7.20 15.90
CA LYS A 28 -37.36 6.00 15.88
C LYS A 28 -37.17 5.09 17.09
N SER A 29 -35.96 5.08 17.71
CA SER A 29 -35.65 4.25 18.88
C SER A 29 -35.85 4.95 20.23
N GLY A 30 -36.19 6.25 20.24
CA GLY A 30 -36.35 7.04 21.47
C GLY A 30 -35.05 7.30 22.26
N GLN A 31 -33.89 6.98 21.70
CA GLN A 31 -32.58 7.15 22.34
C GLN A 31 -31.92 8.46 21.91
N SER A 32 -31.37 9.21 22.87
CA SER A 32 -30.52 10.37 22.59
C SER A 32 -29.06 9.87 22.45
N VAL A 33 -28.47 9.97 21.27
CA VAL A 33 -27.07 9.68 21.05
C VAL A 33 -26.28 10.97 20.89
N THR A 34 -25.29 11.17 21.78
CA THR A 34 -24.32 12.25 21.67
C THR A 34 -23.13 11.76 20.85
N ILE A 35 -22.94 12.34 19.67
CA ILE A 35 -21.80 12.00 18.79
C ILE A 35 -20.60 12.81 19.25
N GLY A 36 -19.50 12.14 19.59
CA GLY A 36 -18.26 12.79 20.00
C GLY A 36 -17.59 13.58 18.85
N LYS A 37 -16.95 14.71 19.17
CA LYS A 37 -16.23 15.52 18.15
C LYS A 37 -15.16 14.71 17.42
N GLY A 38 -14.48 13.79 18.11
CA GLY A 38 -13.47 12.91 17.51
C GLY A 38 -14.01 12.01 16.41
N GLU A 39 -15.27 11.58 16.50
CA GLU A 39 -15.89 10.75 15.47
C GLU A 39 -16.13 11.51 14.16
N TYR A 40 -16.51 12.78 14.24
CA TYR A 40 -16.61 13.65 13.06
C TYR A 40 -15.26 13.83 12.36
N VAL A 41 -14.20 14.07 13.15
CA VAL A 41 -12.84 14.23 12.61
C VAL A 41 -12.35 12.93 11.97
N LEU A 42 -12.53 11.79 12.63
CA LEU A 42 -12.12 10.49 12.10
C LEU A 42 -12.82 10.21 10.75
N ARG A 43 -14.14 10.43 10.68
CA ARG A 43 -14.90 10.21 9.43
C ARG A 43 -14.51 11.17 8.32
N TYR A 44 -14.24 12.43 8.66
CA TYR A 44 -13.71 13.40 7.70
C TYR A 44 -12.39 12.92 7.09
N LEU A 45 -11.44 12.54 7.95
CA LEU A 45 -10.13 12.09 7.50
C LEU A 45 -10.20 10.78 6.71
N THR A 46 -11.05 9.84 7.11
CA THR A 46 -11.21 8.57 6.39
C THR A 46 -11.84 8.79 5.01
N CYS A 47 -12.88 9.62 4.91
CA CYS A 47 -13.51 9.97 3.64
C CYS A 47 -12.52 10.70 2.73
N LEU A 48 -11.78 11.68 3.25
CA LEU A 48 -10.77 12.42 2.51
C LEU A 48 -9.66 11.50 2.02
N LEU A 49 -9.21 10.57 2.85
CA LEU A 49 -8.20 9.58 2.47
C LEU A 49 -8.69 8.71 1.31
N CYS A 50 -9.91 8.17 1.39
CA CYS A 50 -10.50 7.38 0.31
C CYS A 50 -10.63 8.18 -0.99
N MET A 51 -11.01 9.46 -0.90
CA MET A 51 -11.15 10.32 -2.07
C MET A 51 -9.83 10.70 -2.73
N LEU A 52 -8.75 10.83 -1.97
CA LEU A 52 -7.44 11.21 -2.51
C LEU A 52 -6.62 9.99 -2.93
N VAL A 53 -6.55 8.98 -2.08
CA VAL A 53 -5.64 7.83 -2.32
C VAL A 53 -6.15 6.94 -3.45
N ILE A 54 -7.43 6.61 -3.47
CA ILE A 54 -7.97 5.71 -4.50
C ILE A 54 -7.91 6.33 -5.90
N PRO A 55 -8.37 7.56 -6.14
CA PRO A 55 -8.21 8.21 -7.44
C PRO A 55 -6.74 8.36 -7.86
N TRP A 56 -5.86 8.68 -6.92
CA TRP A 56 -4.43 8.78 -7.21
C TRP A 56 -3.83 7.46 -7.67
N ILE A 57 -4.18 6.35 -7.01
CA ILE A 57 -3.77 5.00 -7.43
C ILE A 57 -4.31 4.68 -8.81
N LEU A 58 -5.61 4.93 -9.06
CA LEU A 58 -6.24 4.66 -10.35
C LEU A 58 -5.61 5.47 -11.48
N LEU A 59 -5.29 6.75 -11.23
CA LEU A 59 -4.62 7.61 -12.22
C LEU A 59 -3.18 7.18 -12.45
N SER A 60 -2.47 6.72 -11.43
CA SER A 60 -1.12 6.16 -11.55
C SER A 60 -1.11 4.89 -12.40
N LEU A 61 -2.14 4.05 -12.31
CA LEU A 61 -2.30 2.86 -13.15
C LEU A 61 -2.47 3.18 -14.65
N THR A 62 -2.82 4.42 -15.02
CA THR A 62 -2.90 4.86 -16.42
C THR A 62 -1.56 5.30 -17.02
N GLY A 63 -0.46 5.09 -16.33
CA GLY A 63 0.88 5.39 -16.82
C GLY A 63 1.32 6.86 -16.67
N ASN A 64 0.63 7.63 -15.83
CA ASN A 64 1.01 9.02 -15.56
C ASN A 64 1.80 9.09 -14.23
N ASP A 65 2.98 9.69 -14.24
CA ASP A 65 3.73 10.03 -13.03
C ASP A 65 3.03 11.14 -12.24
N GLY A 66 3.36 11.26 -10.93
CA GLY A 66 2.71 12.24 -10.05
C GLY A 66 2.85 13.67 -10.52
N ASN A 67 3.99 14.03 -11.10
CA ASN A 67 4.24 15.36 -11.66
C ASN A 67 3.38 15.61 -12.91
N THR A 68 3.24 14.61 -13.77
CA THR A 68 2.37 14.68 -14.97
C THR A 68 0.91 14.80 -14.57
N ILE A 69 0.44 14.06 -13.56
CA ILE A 69 -0.92 14.17 -13.02
C ILE A 69 -1.16 15.58 -12.48
N LEU A 70 -0.24 16.09 -11.64
CA LEU A 70 -0.37 17.40 -11.05
C LEU A 70 -0.36 18.52 -12.12
N ARG A 71 0.54 18.43 -13.10
CA ARG A 71 0.59 19.37 -14.22
C ARG A 71 -0.69 19.36 -15.03
N LYS A 72 -1.18 18.19 -15.42
CA LYS A 72 -2.46 18.05 -16.15
C LYS A 72 -3.64 18.60 -15.37
N LEU A 73 -3.65 18.40 -14.06
CA LEU A 73 -4.70 18.91 -13.16
C LEU A 73 -4.70 20.44 -13.09
N LEU A 74 -3.53 21.08 -13.19
CA LEU A 74 -3.38 22.54 -13.15
C LEU A 74 -3.63 23.19 -14.54
N GLU A 75 -3.21 22.53 -15.63
CA GLU A 75 -3.22 23.08 -16.98
C GLU A 75 -4.49 22.71 -17.77
N SER A 76 -5.10 21.53 -17.50
CA SER A 76 -6.26 21.05 -18.23
C SER A 76 -7.53 21.08 -17.37
N ARG A 77 -8.46 21.97 -17.75
CA ARG A 77 -9.79 22.02 -17.10
C ARG A 77 -10.55 20.70 -17.24
N GLU A 78 -10.48 20.07 -18.42
CA GLU A 78 -11.15 18.79 -18.68
C GLU A 78 -10.62 17.68 -17.76
N TYR A 79 -9.31 17.59 -17.60
CA TYR A 79 -8.68 16.62 -16.73
C TYR A 79 -9.06 16.86 -15.26
N ALA A 80 -9.06 18.12 -14.82
CA ALA A 80 -9.48 18.50 -13.46
C ALA A 80 -10.94 18.10 -13.17
N VAL A 81 -11.84 18.25 -14.15
CA VAL A 81 -13.24 17.82 -14.02
C VAL A 81 -13.35 16.29 -13.94
N LYS A 82 -12.60 15.53 -14.76
CA LYS A 82 -12.59 14.06 -14.71
C LYS A 82 -12.12 13.54 -13.34
N VAL A 83 -11.06 14.14 -12.78
CA VAL A 83 -10.57 13.81 -11.43
C VAL A 83 -11.62 14.12 -10.38
N LEU A 84 -12.25 15.30 -10.45
CA LEU A 84 -13.31 15.68 -9.52
C LEU A 84 -14.52 14.73 -9.59
N CYS A 85 -14.92 14.30 -10.78
CA CYS A 85 -15.99 13.30 -10.95
C CYS A 85 -15.63 11.96 -10.29
N LEU A 86 -14.38 11.53 -10.39
CA LEU A 86 -13.88 10.31 -9.75
C LEU A 86 -13.88 10.46 -8.22
N GLU A 87 -13.44 11.60 -7.69
CA GLU A 87 -13.48 11.91 -6.25
C GLU A 87 -14.91 11.91 -5.71
N ILE A 88 -15.86 12.54 -6.42
CA ILE A 88 -17.29 12.53 -6.06
C ILE A 88 -17.83 11.09 -6.04
N SER A 89 -17.47 10.27 -7.03
CA SER A 89 -17.90 8.87 -7.09
C SER A 89 -17.37 8.08 -5.89
N MET A 90 -16.10 8.27 -5.49
CA MET A 90 -15.51 7.63 -4.32
C MET A 90 -16.15 8.11 -3.02
N MET A 91 -16.47 9.41 -2.91
CA MET A 91 -17.23 9.94 -1.77
C MET A 91 -18.60 9.29 -1.65
N LEU A 92 -19.31 9.13 -2.76
CA LEU A 92 -20.64 8.49 -2.77
C LEU A 92 -20.55 7.03 -2.35
N VAL A 93 -19.58 6.29 -2.86
CA VAL A 93 -19.34 4.89 -2.45
C VAL A 93 -19.04 4.81 -0.95
N TYR A 94 -18.19 5.69 -0.44
CA TYR A 94 -17.90 5.78 1.00
C TYR A 94 -19.16 6.09 1.81
N ALA A 95 -19.95 7.10 1.41
CA ALA A 95 -21.18 7.48 2.10
C ALA A 95 -22.22 6.34 2.10
N ILE A 96 -22.35 5.62 0.99
CA ILE A 96 -23.24 4.45 0.90
C ILE A 96 -22.74 3.34 1.84
N ALA A 97 -21.45 3.03 1.85
CA ALA A 97 -20.88 2.04 2.75
C ALA A 97 -21.11 2.39 4.23
N GLU A 98 -20.93 3.66 4.61
CA GLU A 98 -21.22 4.15 5.96
C GLU A 98 -22.69 4.00 6.34
N LEU A 99 -23.61 4.29 5.41
CA LEU A 99 -25.05 4.10 5.63
C LEU A 99 -25.37 2.62 5.87
N PHE A 100 -24.78 1.70 5.09
CA PHE A 100 -24.96 0.26 5.28
C PHE A 100 -24.44 -0.20 6.65
N VAL A 101 -23.26 0.27 7.07
CA VAL A 101 -22.69 -0.04 8.38
C VAL A 101 -23.61 0.43 9.52
N GLU A 102 -24.11 1.67 9.44
CA GLU A 102 -25.01 2.21 10.47
C GLU A 102 -26.36 1.51 10.48
N GLU A 103 -26.93 1.14 9.33
CA GLU A 103 -28.16 0.37 9.25
C GLU A 103 -27.98 -1.07 9.77
N ALA A 104 -26.81 -1.68 9.52
CA ALA A 104 -26.47 -2.98 10.07
C ALA A 104 -26.36 -2.95 11.60
N LYS A 105 -25.73 -1.90 12.17
CA LYS A 105 -25.68 -1.68 13.62
C LYS A 105 -27.06 -1.46 14.23
N ALA A 106 -27.98 -0.80 13.53
CA ALA A 106 -29.35 -0.52 13.97
C ALA A 106 -30.29 -1.74 13.88
N GLY A 107 -29.81 -2.92 13.50
CA GLY A 107 -30.61 -4.16 13.43
C GLY A 107 -31.66 -4.19 12.31
N LYS A 108 -31.67 -3.21 11.40
CA LYS A 108 -32.68 -3.08 10.35
C LYS A 108 -32.57 -4.10 9.21
N HIS A 109 -31.40 -4.76 9.10
CA HIS A 109 -31.13 -5.71 8.03
C HIS A 109 -31.02 -7.15 8.53
N GLU A 110 -31.99 -7.61 9.33
CA GLU A 110 -32.05 -9.04 9.68
C GLU A 110 -32.03 -9.92 8.44
N LYS A 111 -32.69 -9.53 7.36
CA LYS A 111 -32.63 -10.22 6.07
C LYS A 111 -31.23 -10.20 5.43
N ILE A 112 -30.56 -9.05 5.41
CA ILE A 112 -29.19 -8.95 4.83
C ILE A 112 -28.19 -9.67 5.74
N ARG A 113 -28.33 -9.51 7.06
CA ARG A 113 -27.50 -10.24 8.03
C ARG A 113 -27.71 -11.76 7.92
N SER A 114 -28.96 -12.23 7.74
CA SER A 114 -29.24 -13.64 7.53
C SER A 114 -28.72 -14.17 6.19
N VAL A 115 -28.73 -13.35 5.13
CA VAL A 115 -28.13 -13.70 3.84
C VAL A 115 -26.60 -13.69 3.95
N LEU A 116 -26.00 -12.67 4.56
CA LEU A 116 -24.55 -12.60 4.78
C LEU A 116 -24.07 -13.75 5.69
N SER A 117 -24.79 -14.05 6.78
CA SER A 117 -24.43 -15.19 7.63
C SER A 117 -24.54 -16.50 6.86
N LYS A 118 -25.59 -16.70 6.07
CA LYS A 118 -25.68 -17.90 5.20
C LYS A 118 -24.54 -18.02 4.21
N ILE A 119 -24.07 -16.88 3.66
CA ILE A 119 -22.90 -16.85 2.78
C ILE A 119 -21.62 -17.14 3.57
N THR A 120 -21.42 -16.44 4.69
CA THR A 120 -20.18 -16.57 5.50
C THR A 120 -20.10 -17.90 6.23
N ASP A 121 -21.22 -18.51 6.58
CA ASP A 121 -21.31 -19.82 7.23
C ASP A 121 -21.38 -20.95 6.20
N SER A 122 -21.50 -20.61 4.91
CA SER A 122 -21.54 -21.62 3.85
C SER A 122 -20.21 -22.37 3.73
N LYS A 123 -20.31 -23.67 3.42
CA LYS A 123 -19.14 -24.50 3.12
C LYS A 123 -18.34 -23.93 1.94
N ALA A 124 -19.02 -23.33 0.96
CA ALA A 124 -18.39 -22.65 -0.18
C ALA A 124 -17.54 -21.45 0.26
N TRP A 125 -18.02 -20.62 1.18
CA TRP A 125 -17.24 -19.47 1.71
C TRP A 125 -16.04 -19.91 2.53
N SER A 126 -16.20 -20.98 3.33
CA SER A 126 -15.07 -21.53 4.10
C SER A 126 -13.97 -22.07 3.17
N VAL A 127 -14.35 -22.73 2.08
CA VAL A 127 -13.43 -23.22 1.02
C VAL A 127 -12.80 -22.01 0.30
N PHE A 128 -13.61 -21.02 -0.10
CA PHE A 128 -13.09 -19.79 -0.72
C PHE A 128 -12.04 -19.13 0.16
N ARG A 129 -12.35 -18.85 1.42
CA ARG A 129 -11.43 -18.18 2.35
C ARG A 129 -10.17 -19.03 2.62
N LYS A 130 -10.32 -20.35 2.68
CA LYS A 130 -9.21 -21.26 3.00
C LYS A 130 -8.26 -21.48 1.82
N TYR A 131 -8.78 -21.60 0.61
CA TYR A 131 -8.00 -21.99 -0.57
C TYR A 131 -7.97 -20.93 -1.66
N ILE A 132 -9.10 -20.40 -2.09
CA ILE A 132 -9.19 -19.49 -3.25
C ILE A 132 -8.57 -18.14 -2.91
N GLY A 133 -8.86 -17.58 -1.74
CA GLY A 133 -8.29 -16.28 -1.33
C GLY A 133 -6.76 -16.31 -1.32
N PRO A 134 -6.09 -17.23 -0.63
CA PRO A 134 -4.64 -17.37 -0.67
C PRO A 134 -4.07 -17.60 -2.07
N VAL A 135 -4.74 -18.43 -2.89
CA VAL A 135 -4.33 -18.66 -4.29
C VAL A 135 -4.46 -17.39 -5.12
N ALA A 136 -5.53 -16.62 -4.95
CA ALA A 136 -5.72 -15.34 -5.64
C ALA A 136 -4.62 -14.32 -5.28
N VAL A 137 -4.23 -14.22 -3.99
CA VAL A 137 -3.13 -13.34 -3.57
C VAL A 137 -1.79 -13.82 -4.12
N LEU A 138 -1.57 -15.13 -4.15
CA LEU A 138 -0.37 -15.70 -4.77
C LEU A 138 -0.33 -15.39 -6.27
N ALA A 139 -1.43 -15.61 -6.98
CA ALA A 139 -1.55 -15.31 -8.41
C ALA A 139 -1.32 -13.82 -8.70
N LEU A 140 -1.88 -12.93 -7.87
CA LEU A 140 -1.64 -11.49 -7.95
C LEU A 140 -0.16 -11.16 -7.71
N THR A 141 0.47 -11.78 -6.74
CA THR A 141 1.91 -11.59 -6.45
C THR A 141 2.76 -12.02 -7.63
N VAL A 142 2.46 -13.19 -8.21
CA VAL A 142 3.15 -13.68 -9.41
C VAL A 142 2.95 -12.71 -10.58
N LEU A 143 1.72 -12.25 -10.81
CA LEU A 143 1.41 -11.26 -11.84
C LEU A 143 2.23 -9.97 -11.65
N VAL A 144 2.27 -9.44 -10.42
CA VAL A 144 3.06 -8.24 -10.08
C VAL A 144 4.55 -8.44 -10.38
N VAL A 145 5.11 -9.59 -9.98
CA VAL A 145 6.52 -9.91 -10.26
C VAL A 145 6.76 -10.04 -11.76
N CYS A 146 5.88 -10.73 -12.49
CA CYS A 146 5.98 -10.87 -13.96
C CYS A 146 5.90 -9.52 -14.67
N LEU A 147 5.01 -8.62 -14.24
CA LEU A 147 4.91 -7.27 -14.81
C LEU A 147 6.20 -6.47 -14.56
N ASN A 148 6.72 -6.46 -13.34
CA ASN A 148 7.99 -5.81 -13.04
C ASN A 148 9.14 -6.42 -13.87
N PHE A 149 9.20 -7.74 -13.99
CA PHE A 149 10.21 -8.44 -14.78
C PHE A 149 10.12 -8.07 -16.27
N SER A 150 8.92 -8.00 -16.83
CA SER A 150 8.72 -7.65 -18.25
C SER A 150 9.20 -6.23 -18.61
N MET A 151 9.21 -5.32 -17.62
CA MET A 151 9.66 -3.94 -17.83
C MET A 151 11.17 -3.79 -17.82
N MET A 152 11.93 -4.82 -17.41
CA MET A 152 13.40 -4.75 -17.31
C MET A 152 14.09 -4.66 -18.67
N SER A 153 13.55 -5.31 -19.71
CA SER A 153 14.20 -5.44 -21.01
C SER A 153 14.30 -4.12 -21.77
N ASP A 154 13.35 -3.21 -21.54
CA ASP A 154 13.20 -1.97 -22.29
C ASP A 154 13.82 -0.76 -21.57
N ARG A 155 14.38 -0.98 -20.37
CA ARG A 155 14.99 0.08 -19.57
C ARG A 155 16.45 0.31 -19.94
N VAL A 156 16.79 1.59 -20.09
CA VAL A 156 18.16 2.08 -20.26
C VAL A 156 18.58 2.76 -18.96
N LEU A 157 19.83 2.55 -18.55
CA LEU A 157 20.36 3.22 -17.36
C LEU A 157 20.42 4.73 -17.56
N TRP A 158 19.79 5.49 -16.69
CA TRP A 158 19.97 6.94 -16.63
C TRP A 158 21.14 7.32 -15.71
N GLY A 159 21.48 8.62 -15.61
CA GLY A 159 22.68 9.13 -14.97
C GLY A 159 23.12 8.43 -13.67
N ASP A 160 22.25 8.42 -12.67
CA ASP A 160 22.56 7.85 -11.35
C ASP A 160 22.64 6.31 -11.37
N GLU A 161 21.85 5.66 -12.22
CA GLU A 161 21.93 4.21 -12.42
C GLU A 161 23.23 3.82 -13.11
N ALA A 162 23.64 4.60 -14.12
CA ALA A 162 24.93 4.41 -14.79
C ALA A 162 26.10 4.62 -13.84
N PHE A 163 26.01 5.61 -12.94
CA PHE A 163 27.00 5.80 -11.87
C PHE A 163 27.08 4.57 -10.96
N SER A 164 25.93 4.05 -10.53
CA SER A 164 25.86 2.85 -9.67
C SER A 164 26.45 1.63 -10.36
N ALA A 165 26.09 1.40 -11.63
CA ALA A 165 26.60 0.31 -12.44
C ALA A 165 28.12 0.41 -12.65
N ASN A 166 28.64 1.59 -13.01
CA ASN A 166 30.08 1.82 -13.19
C ASN A 166 30.86 1.65 -11.89
N THR A 167 30.28 2.07 -10.77
CA THR A 167 30.92 1.88 -9.45
C THR A 167 30.99 0.40 -9.10
N ALA A 168 29.97 -0.40 -9.41
CA ALA A 168 29.97 -1.85 -9.17
C ALA A 168 31.03 -2.62 -9.98
N HIS A 169 31.52 -2.06 -11.09
CA HIS A 169 32.62 -2.67 -11.85
C HIS A 169 33.98 -2.59 -11.15
N LYS A 170 34.14 -1.63 -10.23
CA LYS A 170 35.41 -1.45 -9.51
C LYS A 170 35.68 -2.61 -8.53
N ASP A 171 36.90 -2.76 -8.08
CA ASP A 171 37.22 -3.62 -6.94
C ASP A 171 36.63 -3.08 -5.62
N VAL A 172 36.79 -3.84 -4.55
CA VAL A 172 36.18 -3.48 -3.24
C VAL A 172 36.72 -2.14 -2.75
N ASP A 173 38.04 -1.92 -2.87
CA ASP A 173 38.67 -0.68 -2.41
C ASP A 173 38.28 0.51 -3.30
N GLY A 174 38.20 0.28 -4.61
CA GLY A 174 37.77 1.29 -5.56
C GLY A 174 36.31 1.73 -5.34
N ILE A 175 35.40 0.82 -4.93
CA ILE A 175 34.07 1.18 -4.51
C ILE A 175 34.10 2.11 -3.29
N LEU A 176 34.86 1.75 -2.26
CA LEU A 176 34.99 2.58 -1.05
C LEU A 176 35.58 3.97 -1.35
N GLN A 177 36.58 4.04 -2.23
CA GLN A 177 37.15 5.32 -2.66
C GLN A 177 36.14 6.20 -3.37
N VAL A 178 35.35 5.64 -4.30
CA VAL A 178 34.30 6.40 -5.00
C VAL A 178 33.28 6.93 -4.00
N LEU A 179 32.84 6.10 -3.06
CA LEU A 179 31.85 6.50 -2.05
C LEU A 179 32.41 7.57 -1.10
N TYR A 180 33.67 7.46 -0.73
CA TYR A 180 34.31 8.44 0.15
C TYR A 180 34.44 9.84 -0.48
N TYR A 181 34.73 9.91 -1.77
CA TYR A 181 35.01 11.20 -2.42
C TYR A 181 33.84 11.76 -3.22
N TRP A 182 32.93 10.93 -3.74
CA TRP A 182 31.95 11.34 -4.74
C TRP A 182 30.50 11.00 -4.40
N ASP A 183 30.28 10.13 -3.43
CA ASP A 183 28.94 9.69 -3.06
C ASP A 183 28.86 9.39 -1.57
N ASN A 184 27.77 9.78 -0.94
CA ASN A 184 27.53 9.60 0.50
C ASN A 184 26.54 8.47 0.81
N HIS A 185 26.27 7.60 -0.19
CA HIS A 185 25.40 6.45 0.00
C HIS A 185 26.13 5.27 0.66
N PRO A 186 25.42 4.44 1.43
CA PRO A 186 26.00 3.25 2.05
C PRO A 186 26.57 2.25 1.02
N PRO A 187 27.71 1.61 1.28
CA PRO A 187 28.39 0.75 0.32
C PRO A 187 27.67 -0.57 0.03
N LEU A 188 26.75 -1.00 0.90
CA LEU A 188 26.07 -2.29 0.82
C LEU A 188 25.42 -2.54 -0.54
N TYR A 189 24.75 -1.52 -1.11
CA TYR A 189 24.09 -1.65 -2.40
C TYR A 189 25.07 -1.86 -3.55
N TYR A 190 26.21 -1.17 -3.55
CA TYR A 190 27.25 -1.33 -4.59
C TYR A 190 27.91 -2.71 -4.53
N TYR A 191 28.14 -3.27 -3.35
CA TYR A 191 28.58 -4.64 -3.19
C TYR A 191 27.55 -5.65 -3.65
N TRP A 192 26.26 -5.38 -3.42
CA TRP A 192 25.15 -6.17 -3.93
C TRP A 192 25.13 -6.19 -5.46
N LEU A 193 25.24 -5.02 -6.12
CA LEU A 193 25.36 -4.92 -7.57
C LEU A 193 26.60 -5.65 -8.10
N LYS A 194 27.73 -5.49 -7.44
CA LYS A 194 28.98 -6.20 -7.79
C LYS A 194 28.81 -7.71 -7.71
N LEU A 195 28.15 -8.22 -6.69
CA LEU A 195 27.86 -9.65 -6.55
C LEU A 195 27.07 -10.16 -7.75
N PHE A 196 25.98 -9.45 -8.13
CA PHE A 196 25.19 -9.83 -9.31
C PHE A 196 25.99 -9.74 -10.60
N GLY A 197 26.75 -8.67 -10.79
CA GLY A 197 27.63 -8.50 -11.94
C GLY A 197 28.66 -9.62 -12.06
N THR A 198 29.24 -10.05 -10.95
CA THR A 198 30.23 -11.14 -10.92
C THR A 198 29.61 -12.50 -11.22
N LEU A 199 28.38 -12.76 -10.73
CA LEU A 199 27.70 -14.05 -10.92
C LEU A 199 27.04 -14.20 -12.29
N PHE A 200 26.42 -13.12 -12.80
CA PHE A 200 25.55 -13.18 -14.00
C PHE A 200 26.04 -12.29 -15.15
N GLY A 201 27.17 -11.61 -14.97
CA GLY A 201 27.75 -10.67 -15.93
C GLY A 201 27.23 -9.24 -15.74
N TYR A 202 28.09 -8.29 -16.12
CA TYR A 202 27.83 -6.85 -15.97
C TYR A 202 27.02 -6.30 -17.15
N LYS A 203 25.74 -6.68 -17.22
CA LYS A 203 24.79 -6.25 -18.26
C LYS A 203 23.65 -5.47 -17.64
N VAL A 204 23.07 -4.53 -18.38
CA VAL A 204 21.97 -3.69 -17.91
C VAL A 204 20.82 -4.50 -17.28
N PRO A 205 20.29 -5.58 -17.92
CA PRO A 205 19.23 -6.38 -17.29
C PRO A 205 19.63 -7.04 -15.97
N VAL A 206 20.93 -7.37 -15.79
CA VAL A 206 21.40 -7.98 -14.54
C VAL A 206 21.38 -6.98 -13.40
N PHE A 207 21.66 -5.70 -13.66
CA PHE A 207 21.57 -4.65 -12.65
C PHE A 207 20.12 -4.39 -12.24
N HIS A 208 19.18 -4.35 -13.18
CA HIS A 208 17.76 -4.26 -12.88
C HIS A 208 17.27 -5.50 -12.11
N LEU A 209 17.76 -6.70 -12.46
CA LEU A 209 17.46 -7.91 -11.69
C LEU A 209 17.99 -7.83 -10.25
N ALA A 210 19.16 -7.24 -10.05
CA ALA A 210 19.74 -7.02 -8.72
C ALA A 210 18.85 -6.10 -7.85
N SER A 211 18.10 -5.17 -8.44
CA SER A 211 17.09 -4.36 -7.75
C SER A 211 15.78 -5.12 -7.56
N LEU A 212 15.33 -5.88 -8.54
CA LEU A 212 14.06 -6.62 -8.46
C LEU A 212 14.10 -7.73 -7.38
N VAL A 213 15.21 -8.42 -7.21
CA VAL A 213 15.32 -9.52 -6.24
C VAL A 213 15.03 -9.09 -4.79
N PRO A 214 15.63 -8.02 -4.23
CA PRO A 214 15.28 -7.52 -2.91
C PRO A 214 13.81 -7.13 -2.78
N PHE A 215 13.23 -6.52 -3.81
CA PHE A 215 11.81 -6.20 -3.83
C PHE A 215 10.95 -7.46 -3.70
N VAL A 216 11.21 -8.50 -4.49
CA VAL A 216 10.46 -9.77 -4.44
C VAL A 216 10.58 -10.42 -3.06
N ILE A 217 11.78 -10.47 -2.48
CA ILE A 217 12.00 -11.00 -1.13
C ILE A 217 11.22 -10.16 -0.11
N GLY A 218 11.26 -8.83 -0.21
CA GLY A 218 10.52 -7.92 0.66
C GLY A 218 9.01 -8.13 0.58
N ILE A 219 8.45 -8.33 -0.62
CA ILE A 219 7.02 -8.66 -0.80
C ILE A 219 6.68 -10.00 -0.15
N VAL A 220 7.48 -11.04 -0.33
CA VAL A 220 7.24 -12.36 0.29
C VAL A 220 7.29 -12.25 1.82
N LEU A 221 8.28 -11.54 2.36
CA LEU A 221 8.39 -11.30 3.80
C LEU A 221 7.18 -10.51 4.32
N ALA A 222 6.78 -9.46 3.63
CA ALA A 222 5.61 -8.66 3.98
C ALA A 222 4.32 -9.47 3.94
N LEU A 223 4.12 -10.30 2.90
CA LEU A 223 2.96 -11.19 2.81
C LEU A 223 2.86 -12.15 3.99
N THR A 224 3.99 -12.71 4.46
CA THR A 224 3.99 -13.61 5.62
C THR A 224 3.56 -12.88 6.89
N VAL A 225 4.08 -11.67 7.12
CA VAL A 225 3.77 -10.85 8.30
C VAL A 225 2.38 -10.23 8.20
N VAL A 226 2.09 -9.49 7.12
CA VAL A 226 0.82 -8.77 6.97
C VAL A 226 -0.35 -9.75 6.94
N ARG A 227 -0.24 -10.85 6.18
CA ARG A 227 -1.31 -11.86 6.13
C ARG A 227 -1.55 -12.53 7.47
N LYS A 228 -0.48 -12.85 8.20
CA LYS A 228 -0.58 -13.55 9.49
C LYS A 228 -1.27 -12.70 10.55
N HIS A 229 -1.00 -11.40 10.57
CA HIS A 229 -1.43 -10.52 11.68
C HIS A 229 -2.62 -9.64 11.32
N PHE A 230 -2.75 -9.21 10.06
CA PHE A 230 -3.79 -8.29 9.61
C PHE A 230 -4.81 -8.96 8.67
N GLY A 231 -4.52 -10.17 8.21
CA GLY A 231 -5.41 -10.93 7.34
C GLY A 231 -5.11 -10.77 5.84
N LEU A 232 -5.96 -11.42 5.03
CA LEU A 232 -5.75 -11.56 3.59
C LEU A 232 -5.95 -10.23 2.84
N LEU A 233 -6.97 -9.46 3.19
CA LEU A 233 -7.31 -8.22 2.49
C LEU A 233 -6.22 -7.15 2.61
N PRO A 234 -5.70 -6.81 3.81
CA PRO A 234 -4.55 -5.92 3.92
C PRO A 234 -3.31 -6.42 3.18
N ALA A 235 -3.04 -7.74 3.18
CA ALA A 235 -1.94 -8.32 2.43
C ALA A 235 -2.09 -8.13 0.91
N THR A 236 -3.31 -8.27 0.39
CA THR A 236 -3.61 -8.01 -1.03
C THR A 236 -3.36 -6.55 -1.39
N PHE A 237 -3.87 -5.60 -0.60
CA PHE A 237 -3.61 -4.18 -0.81
C PHE A 237 -2.13 -3.83 -0.73
N PHE A 238 -1.41 -4.45 0.21
CA PHE A 238 0.04 -4.24 0.31
C PHE A 238 0.76 -4.64 -0.98
N VAL A 239 0.46 -5.83 -1.53
CA VAL A 239 1.04 -6.29 -2.80
C VAL A 239 0.69 -5.37 -3.95
N MET A 240 -0.58 -4.94 -4.03
CA MET A 240 -1.03 -4.04 -5.09
C MET A 240 -0.32 -2.68 -5.04
N ILE A 241 -0.26 -2.06 -3.87
CA ILE A 241 0.37 -0.74 -3.72
C ILE A 241 1.87 -0.83 -3.99
N SER A 242 2.56 -1.81 -3.37
CA SER A 242 4.02 -1.94 -3.51
C SER A 242 4.45 -2.38 -4.90
N GLY A 243 3.62 -3.13 -5.62
CA GLY A 243 3.98 -3.74 -6.89
C GLY A 243 3.39 -3.10 -8.14
N LEU A 244 2.27 -2.37 -8.02
CA LEU A 244 1.57 -1.74 -9.15
C LEU A 244 1.51 -0.22 -9.04
N GLY A 245 1.81 0.35 -7.86
CA GLY A 245 1.92 1.80 -7.72
C GLY A 245 2.99 2.34 -8.67
N GLN A 246 2.70 3.40 -9.44
CA GLN A 246 3.60 3.87 -10.49
C GLN A 246 4.99 4.22 -9.95
N ALA A 247 5.08 4.96 -8.85
CA ALA A 247 6.36 5.25 -8.22
C ALA A 247 7.08 3.97 -7.77
N CYS A 248 6.33 2.99 -7.23
CA CYS A 248 6.91 1.71 -6.83
C CYS A 248 7.45 0.92 -8.02
N LEU A 249 6.73 0.88 -9.16
CA LEU A 249 7.19 0.21 -10.39
C LEU A 249 8.52 0.78 -10.88
N GLU A 250 8.73 2.09 -10.75
CA GLU A 250 10.00 2.72 -11.11
C GLU A 250 11.10 2.32 -10.12
N TYR A 251 10.88 2.55 -8.81
CA TYR A 251 11.86 2.30 -7.77
C TYR A 251 12.18 0.81 -7.53
N ASN A 252 11.26 -0.11 -7.86
CA ASN A 252 11.52 -1.55 -7.78
C ASN A 252 12.58 -2.03 -8.78
N LEU A 253 12.69 -1.35 -9.92
CA LEU A 253 13.59 -1.70 -11.00
C LEU A 253 14.79 -0.76 -11.13
N GLU A 254 14.72 0.41 -10.50
CA GLU A 254 15.80 1.39 -10.56
C GLU A 254 17.09 0.81 -9.97
N VAL A 255 18.20 0.99 -10.70
CA VAL A 255 19.54 0.51 -10.29
C VAL A 255 20.08 1.44 -9.21
N ARG A 256 19.32 1.54 -8.11
CA ARG A 256 19.58 2.31 -6.90
C ARG A 256 19.15 1.50 -5.67
N MET A 257 19.52 1.95 -4.50
CA MET A 257 19.33 1.23 -3.23
C MET A 257 17.89 1.08 -2.76
N TYR A 258 16.88 1.63 -3.44
CA TYR A 258 15.50 1.72 -2.95
C TYR A 258 14.86 0.35 -2.66
N ALA A 259 14.99 -0.60 -3.58
CA ALA A 259 14.44 -1.94 -3.39
C ALA A 259 15.16 -2.71 -2.26
N LEU A 260 16.47 -2.52 -2.11
CA LEU A 260 17.23 -3.10 -1.00
C LEU A 260 16.86 -2.44 0.34
N ALA A 261 16.67 -1.12 0.36
CA ALA A 261 16.18 -0.40 1.53
C ALA A 261 14.77 -0.88 1.92
N PHE A 262 13.87 -1.08 0.96
CA PHE A 262 12.55 -1.66 1.20
C PHE A 262 12.65 -3.03 1.90
N LEU A 263 13.50 -3.92 1.41
CA LEU A 263 13.75 -5.23 2.03
C LEU A 263 14.26 -5.08 3.47
N CYS A 264 15.23 -4.19 3.71
CA CYS A 264 15.77 -3.94 5.04
C CYS A 264 14.69 -3.41 6.00
N VAL A 265 13.87 -2.45 5.56
CA VAL A 265 12.76 -1.91 6.36
C VAL A 265 11.76 -3.00 6.70
N MET A 266 11.38 -3.85 5.74
CA MET A 266 10.48 -4.98 6.00
C MET A 266 11.09 -6.01 6.94
N GLY A 267 12.40 -6.27 6.84
CA GLY A 267 13.14 -7.12 7.76
C GLY A 267 13.17 -6.55 9.18
N CYS A 268 13.46 -5.26 9.34
CA CYS A 268 13.42 -4.57 10.62
C CYS A 268 12.02 -4.61 11.24
N PHE A 269 10.99 -4.34 10.45
CA PHE A 269 9.59 -4.44 10.91
C PHE A 269 9.25 -5.85 11.42
N TYR A 270 9.64 -6.89 10.68
CA TYR A 270 9.43 -8.27 11.09
C TYR A 270 10.16 -8.61 12.39
N CYS A 271 11.45 -8.26 12.48
CA CYS A 271 12.25 -8.51 13.69
C CYS A 271 11.68 -7.77 14.90
N SER A 272 11.35 -6.48 14.76
CA SER A 272 10.74 -5.69 15.83
C SER A 272 9.42 -6.27 16.30
N TYR A 273 8.57 -6.68 15.37
CA TYR A 273 7.31 -7.34 15.69
C TYR A 273 7.53 -8.63 16.48
N ARG A 274 8.51 -9.47 16.06
CA ARG A 274 8.84 -10.72 16.79
C ARG A 274 9.33 -10.43 18.20
N VAL A 275 10.23 -9.47 18.37
CA VAL A 275 10.74 -9.08 19.71
C VAL A 275 9.60 -8.61 20.61
N ILE A 276 8.71 -7.74 20.12
CA ILE A 276 7.57 -7.25 20.92
C ILE A 276 6.63 -8.41 21.28
N ALA A 277 6.32 -9.30 20.36
CA ALA A 277 5.45 -10.44 20.59
C ALA A 277 6.06 -11.43 21.61
N ASP A 278 7.36 -11.71 21.49
CA ASP A 278 8.07 -12.62 22.40
C ASP A 278 8.24 -12.00 23.80
N LEU A 279 8.54 -10.69 23.88
CA LEU A 279 8.61 -9.97 25.17
C LEU A 279 7.26 -9.91 25.88
N SER A 280 6.16 -9.72 25.13
CA SER A 280 4.82 -9.72 25.74
C SER A 280 4.48 -11.08 26.36
N LEU A 281 4.94 -12.18 25.77
CA LEU A 281 4.78 -13.53 26.32
C LEU A 281 5.63 -13.75 27.59
N ILE A 282 6.84 -13.19 27.65
CA ILE A 282 7.71 -13.25 28.84
C ILE A 282 7.07 -12.49 30.01
N HIS A 283 6.54 -11.30 29.77
CA HIS A 283 5.85 -10.51 30.81
C HIS A 283 4.56 -11.17 31.31
N ILE A 284 3.87 -11.94 30.49
CA ILE A 284 2.67 -12.70 30.89
C ILE A 284 3.05 -13.95 31.67
N SER A 285 4.19 -14.57 31.36
CA SER A 285 4.63 -15.82 32.00
C SER A 285 5.45 -15.64 33.28
N GLU A 286 5.92 -14.43 33.60
CA GLU A 286 6.65 -14.12 34.84
C GLU A 286 5.98 -13.02 35.69
N PRO A 287 4.72 -13.16 36.17
CA PRO A 287 4.11 -12.14 37.01
C PRO A 287 4.61 -12.16 38.46
N THR A 288 5.51 -13.07 38.87
CA THR A 288 5.87 -13.29 40.28
C THR A 288 7.31 -13.72 40.50
N ARG A 289 8.29 -12.89 40.13
CA ARG A 289 9.56 -12.93 40.88
C ARG A 289 9.50 -11.82 41.94
N PRO A 290 9.35 -12.15 43.27
CA PRO A 290 9.55 -11.16 44.32
C PRO A 290 11.02 -10.75 44.28
N TYR A 291 11.28 -9.47 44.28
CA TYR A 291 12.59 -8.90 44.49
C TYR A 291 13.09 -9.23 45.89
#